data_e7e2161f28f118dbb151e555e8aa2e59
#
_entry.id   e7e2161f28f118dbb151e555e8aa2e59
#
_cell.length_a   1.000
_cell.length_b   1.000
_cell.length_c   1.000
_cell.angle_alpha   90.00
_cell.angle_beta   90.00
_cell.angle_gamma   90.00
#
_symmetry.space_group_name_H-M   'P 1'
#
loop_
_entity.id
_entity.type
_entity.pdbx_description
1 polymer ?
#
loop_
_entity_poly.entity_id
_entity_poly.type
_entity_poly.pdbx_seq_one_letter_code
_entity_poly.pdbx_strand_id
1 'polypeptide(L)'
;MIGVVQKRLIVFWFVWALGSTVQSQIGEEPVRKAELVGEQVRAAEPVVEEVRKADSVDTKKGSVLDQILSTTPKVTIQSPQDGQVMPWETVDVFVQVENLTLSEDGHRLHVIVDNGSPIEHTNVLRPVILRGLAPGAHTLRIFAVKPDGKMLMNPEAMMRVDFYVRRQDFSNFQPMDRPYLTVNLPMDGIAVPDAEGKVWLDFMTHQAPMGKDKYRVKAVMNGVETIVSTRDPHPWGGLAEGRHRVVIELIDEDGDPVSEIFARVERTFEIMRTVRAVNPREVDSANLWLRNRQ
;
A
#
# COMPACT_ATOMS: atom_id res chain seq x y z
N MET A 1 -17.09 41.22 46.14
CA MET A 1 -16.63 39.97 46.79
C MET A 1 -15.65 39.32 45.84
N ILE A 2 -14.39 39.30 46.26
CA ILE A 2 -13.24 38.90 45.47
C ILE A 2 -12.95 37.44 45.77
N GLY A 3 -13.01 36.57 44.76
CA GLY A 3 -12.67 35.15 44.87
C GLY A 3 -11.30 34.88 44.24
N VAL A 4 -10.31 34.58 45.08
CA VAL A 4 -8.94 34.28 44.73
C VAL A 4 -8.83 32.82 44.28
N VAL A 5 -8.36 32.58 43.05
CA VAL A 5 -8.00 31.24 42.55
C VAL A 5 -6.52 31.00 42.76
N GLN A 6 -6.19 30.04 43.63
CA GLN A 6 -4.82 29.61 43.94
C GLN A 6 -4.25 28.74 42.80
N LYS A 7 -3.15 29.19 42.23
CA LYS A 7 -2.27 28.37 41.35
C LYS A 7 -1.42 27.42 42.21
N ARG A 8 -1.54 26.12 42.00
CA ARG A 8 -0.60 25.13 42.54
C ARG A 8 0.53 24.92 41.56
N LEU A 9 1.72 25.32 41.99
CA LEU A 9 3.01 25.06 41.33
C LEU A 9 3.46 23.66 41.77
N ILE A 10 3.68 22.75 40.82
CA ILE A 10 4.30 21.45 41.10
C ILE A 10 5.77 21.58 40.65
N VAL A 11 6.64 21.53 41.66
CA VAL A 11 8.11 21.52 41.48
C VAL A 11 8.56 20.09 41.40
N PHE A 12 9.15 19.68 40.27
CA PHE A 12 9.84 18.41 40.14
C PHE A 12 11.29 18.55 40.61
N TRP A 13 11.65 17.78 41.62
CA TRP A 13 13.01 17.63 42.13
C TRP A 13 13.81 16.64 41.24
N PHE A 14 14.93 17.08 40.71
CA PHE A 14 15.95 16.25 40.14
C PHE A 14 16.86 15.69 41.24
N VAL A 15 16.91 14.39 41.41
CA VAL A 15 17.92 13.72 42.27
C VAL A 15 19.05 13.22 41.38
N TRP A 16 20.20 13.82 41.60
CA TRP A 16 21.49 13.33 41.08
C TRP A 16 22.01 12.24 42.04
N ALA A 17 22.28 11.05 41.56
CA ALA A 17 23.02 10.03 42.29
C ALA A 17 24.35 9.74 41.61
N LEU A 18 25.40 9.97 42.38
CA LEU A 18 26.81 9.81 42.06
C LEU A 18 27.19 8.33 41.88
N GLY A 19 28.22 8.15 41.08
CA GLY A 19 28.79 6.88 40.69
C GLY A 19 29.42 6.03 41.78
N SER A 20 29.54 4.77 41.48
CA SER A 20 30.48 3.86 42.15
C SER A 20 31.12 2.96 41.11
N THR A 21 32.41 3.10 40.96
CA THR A 21 33.33 2.24 40.23
C THR A 21 33.46 0.92 40.98
N VAL A 22 33.13 -0.19 40.37
CA VAL A 22 33.53 -1.53 40.85
C VAL A 22 34.57 -2.09 39.91
N GLN A 23 35.76 -2.21 40.42
CA GLN A 23 36.91 -2.83 39.84
C GLN A 23 36.88 -4.31 40.21
N SER A 24 36.66 -5.21 39.26
CA SER A 24 36.77 -6.65 39.49
C SER A 24 38.14 -7.17 39.03
N GLN A 25 38.81 -7.78 39.95
CA GLN A 25 40.09 -8.44 39.80
C GLN A 25 39.99 -9.69 38.91
N ILE A 26 41.01 -9.83 38.06
CA ILE A 26 41.27 -11.03 37.27
C ILE A 26 41.99 -12.03 38.18
N GLY A 27 41.37 -13.21 38.39
CA GLY A 27 41.96 -14.35 39.03
C GLY A 27 42.51 -15.30 37.98
N GLU A 28 43.84 -15.45 37.94
CA GLU A 28 44.50 -16.49 37.16
C GLU A 28 44.43 -17.84 37.93
N GLU A 29 43.97 -18.89 37.26
CA GLU A 29 44.19 -20.28 37.72
C GLU A 29 45.05 -21.05 36.70
N PRO A 30 45.90 -22.00 37.16
CA PRO A 30 46.99 -22.52 36.40
C PRO A 30 46.67 -23.72 35.52
N VAL A 31 47.34 -23.75 34.40
CA VAL A 31 47.39 -24.85 33.43
C VAL A 31 47.98 -26.10 34.03
N ARG A 32 47.21 -27.21 34.12
CA ARG A 32 47.71 -28.54 34.35
C ARG A 32 48.09 -29.20 33.02
N LYS A 33 49.40 -29.51 32.90
CA LYS A 33 49.94 -30.44 31.92
C LYS A 33 49.36 -31.86 32.20
N ALA A 34 48.80 -32.47 31.17
CA ALA A 34 48.53 -33.92 31.14
C ALA A 34 49.45 -34.56 30.09
N GLU A 35 50.12 -35.60 30.54
CA GLU A 35 51.13 -36.39 29.84
C GLU A 35 50.54 -37.18 28.66
N LEU A 36 51.42 -37.34 27.66
CA LEU A 36 51.26 -38.25 26.55
C LEU A 36 51.37 -39.70 26.97
N VAL A 37 50.37 -40.51 26.75
CA VAL A 37 50.44 -41.95 26.65
C VAL A 37 50.13 -42.33 25.21
N GLY A 38 51.19 -42.84 24.55
CA GLY A 38 51.05 -43.34 23.20
C GLY A 38 50.41 -44.69 23.16
N GLU A 39 49.48 -44.90 22.22
CA GLU A 39 49.06 -46.21 21.77
C GLU A 39 48.81 -46.26 20.28
N GLN A 40 49.21 -47.34 19.72
CA GLN A 40 49.56 -47.67 18.34
C GLN A 40 48.46 -47.43 17.31
N VAL A 41 48.89 -46.87 16.20
CA VAL A 41 48.22 -46.77 14.91
C VAL A 41 47.97 -48.17 14.35
N ARG A 42 46.69 -48.50 14.07
CA ARG A 42 46.30 -49.49 13.09
C ARG A 42 45.63 -48.80 11.90
N ALA A 43 46.25 -48.90 10.79
CA ALA A 43 45.78 -48.37 9.52
C ALA A 43 44.41 -48.98 9.17
N ALA A 44 43.43 -48.15 8.93
CA ALA A 44 42.18 -48.50 8.23
C ALA A 44 42.15 -47.66 6.94
N GLU A 45 41.99 -48.37 5.81
CA GLU A 45 41.94 -47.82 4.46
C GLU A 45 40.79 -46.86 4.23
N PRO A 46 40.87 -46.00 3.21
CA PRO A 46 39.95 -44.86 3.04
C PRO A 46 38.61 -45.30 2.44
N VAL A 47 37.54 -45.09 3.17
CA VAL A 47 36.18 -45.05 2.61
C VAL A 47 35.95 -43.60 2.14
N VAL A 48 36.40 -43.32 0.91
CA VAL A 48 36.16 -42.04 0.23
C VAL A 48 35.49 -42.35 -1.10
N GLU A 49 34.23 -42.77 -1.09
CA GLU A 49 33.45 -42.83 -2.35
C GLU A 49 31.92 -42.80 -2.21
N GLU A 50 31.36 -42.18 -1.15
CA GLU A 50 29.89 -42.08 -1.08
C GLU A 50 29.34 -40.73 -0.64
N VAL A 51 30.13 -39.65 -0.59
CA VAL A 51 29.67 -38.30 -0.24
C VAL A 51 29.65 -37.32 -1.43
N ARG A 52 29.80 -37.79 -2.65
CA ARG A 52 29.77 -36.92 -3.85
C ARG A 52 28.48 -36.96 -4.67
N LYS A 53 27.38 -37.49 -4.16
CA LYS A 53 26.07 -37.52 -4.88
C LYS A 53 24.92 -36.81 -4.16
N ALA A 54 25.17 -36.07 -3.06
CA ALA A 54 24.10 -35.34 -2.36
C ALA A 54 24.08 -33.82 -2.62
N ASP A 55 25.08 -33.25 -3.31
CA ASP A 55 25.19 -31.78 -3.47
C ASP A 55 24.68 -31.22 -4.81
N SER A 56 23.94 -32.02 -5.61
CA SER A 56 23.47 -31.56 -6.92
C SER A 56 21.95 -31.30 -7.02
N VAL A 57 21.22 -31.32 -5.89
CA VAL A 57 19.73 -31.16 -5.92
C VAL A 57 19.28 -29.76 -5.51
N ASP A 58 20.12 -28.92 -4.92
CA ASP A 58 19.68 -27.62 -4.37
C ASP A 58 19.94 -26.41 -5.29
N THR A 59 20.71 -26.57 -6.35
CA THR A 59 21.02 -25.44 -7.26
C THR A 59 19.88 -25.09 -8.22
N LYS A 60 18.90 -26.00 -8.43
CA LYS A 60 17.74 -25.72 -9.31
C LYS A 60 16.60 -24.99 -8.61
N LYS A 61 16.45 -25.10 -7.30
CA LYS A 61 15.40 -24.38 -6.56
C LYS A 61 15.68 -22.89 -6.44
N GLY A 62 16.93 -22.48 -6.26
CA GLY A 62 17.34 -21.08 -6.25
C GLY A 62 17.07 -20.41 -7.62
N SER A 63 17.39 -21.06 -8.72
CA SER A 63 17.25 -20.47 -10.05
C SER A 63 15.79 -20.29 -10.50
N VAL A 64 14.85 -21.13 -10.05
CA VAL A 64 13.42 -20.98 -10.37
C VAL A 64 12.76 -19.89 -9.53
N LEU A 65 13.11 -19.80 -8.24
CA LEU A 65 12.68 -18.71 -7.37
C LEU A 65 13.25 -17.36 -7.83
N ASP A 66 14.54 -17.31 -8.18
CA ASP A 66 15.18 -16.11 -8.71
C ASP A 66 14.59 -15.70 -10.07
N GLN A 67 14.21 -16.64 -10.94
CA GLN A 67 13.50 -16.36 -12.18
C GLN A 67 12.07 -15.85 -11.92
N ILE A 68 11.34 -16.42 -10.97
CA ILE A 68 10.00 -15.97 -10.61
C ILE A 68 10.09 -14.56 -9.98
N LEU A 69 11.02 -14.32 -9.07
CA LEU A 69 11.25 -13.01 -8.46
C LEU A 69 11.70 -11.96 -9.48
N SER A 70 12.48 -12.36 -10.49
CA SER A 70 12.94 -11.44 -11.55
C SER A 70 11.85 -11.06 -12.56
N THR A 71 10.70 -11.73 -12.56
CA THR A 71 9.56 -11.43 -13.44
C THR A 71 8.39 -10.78 -12.74
N THR A 72 8.44 -10.67 -11.40
CA THR A 72 7.36 -10.10 -10.59
C THR A 72 7.35 -8.58 -10.72
N PRO A 73 6.21 -7.95 -11.04
CA PRO A 73 6.08 -6.51 -11.07
C PRO A 73 6.48 -5.88 -9.73
N LYS A 74 7.34 -4.86 -9.78
CA LYS A 74 7.81 -4.16 -8.57
C LYS A 74 7.72 -2.66 -8.74
N VAL A 75 7.22 -1.98 -7.71
CA VAL A 75 7.12 -0.52 -7.62
C VAL A 75 8.03 -0.04 -6.50
N THR A 76 8.84 0.98 -6.78
CA THR A 76 9.72 1.59 -5.79
C THR A 76 9.58 3.11 -5.83
N ILE A 77 9.32 3.73 -4.69
CA ILE A 77 9.30 5.19 -4.54
C ILE A 77 10.74 5.64 -4.24
N GLN A 78 11.32 6.42 -5.14
CA GLN A 78 12.70 6.94 -5.01
C GLN A 78 12.72 8.25 -4.22
N SER A 79 11.66 9.06 -4.35
CA SER A 79 11.47 10.32 -3.62
C SER A 79 9.97 10.62 -3.53
N PRO A 80 9.47 11.12 -2.38
CA PRO A 80 10.17 11.27 -1.10
C PRO A 80 10.56 9.92 -0.51
N GLN A 81 11.58 9.91 0.37
CA GLN A 81 11.95 8.74 1.16
C GLN A 81 11.15 8.71 2.48
N ASP A 82 11.11 7.55 3.10
CA ASP A 82 10.43 7.38 4.37
C ASP A 82 11.05 8.29 5.46
N GLY A 83 10.19 9.01 6.19
CA GLY A 83 10.60 9.99 7.19
C GLY A 83 11.20 11.30 6.65
N GLN A 84 11.31 11.47 5.32
CA GLN A 84 11.89 12.67 4.73
C GLN A 84 11.04 13.92 4.97
N VAL A 85 11.69 15.04 5.30
CA VAL A 85 11.04 16.35 5.40
C VAL A 85 11.24 17.13 4.09
N MET A 86 10.15 17.35 3.37
CA MET A 86 10.14 18.14 2.14
C MET A 86 10.01 19.63 2.48
N PRO A 87 10.83 20.51 1.87
CA PRO A 87 10.82 21.93 2.25
C PRO A 87 9.63 22.73 1.67
N TRP A 88 8.92 22.17 0.69
CA TRP A 88 7.88 22.86 -0.07
C TRP A 88 6.57 22.08 -0.04
N GLU A 89 5.43 22.80 -0.21
CA GLU A 89 4.07 22.25 -0.34
C GLU A 89 3.83 21.59 -1.72
N THR A 90 4.77 21.73 -2.62
CA THR A 90 4.81 20.99 -3.89
C THR A 90 5.91 19.95 -3.78
N VAL A 91 5.56 18.69 -4.00
CA VAL A 91 6.46 17.55 -3.88
C VAL A 91 6.48 16.78 -5.18
N ASP A 92 7.67 16.62 -5.75
CA ASP A 92 7.91 15.78 -6.91
C ASP A 92 8.17 14.34 -6.46
N VAL A 93 7.29 13.43 -6.90
CA VAL A 93 7.37 12.01 -6.58
C VAL A 93 8.03 11.27 -7.73
N PHE A 94 9.17 10.66 -7.47
CA PHE A 94 9.88 9.82 -8.42
C PHE A 94 9.65 8.35 -8.12
N VAL A 95 9.24 7.61 -9.15
CA VAL A 95 8.89 6.20 -9.05
C VAL A 95 9.70 5.39 -10.03
N GLN A 96 10.17 4.22 -9.62
CA GLN A 96 10.74 3.21 -10.47
C GLN A 96 9.80 2.01 -10.55
N VAL A 97 9.66 1.43 -11.75
CA VAL A 97 8.87 0.22 -12.00
C VAL A 97 9.75 -0.80 -12.68
N GLU A 98 9.74 -2.01 -12.17
CA GLU A 98 10.45 -3.15 -12.73
C GLU A 98 9.44 -4.23 -13.14
N ASN A 99 9.75 -4.93 -14.23
CA ASN A 99 8.96 -6.06 -14.74
C ASN A 99 7.49 -5.74 -15.07
N LEU A 100 7.18 -4.49 -15.38
CA LEU A 100 5.85 -4.05 -15.80
C LEU A 100 5.96 -2.90 -16.80
N THR A 101 5.31 -3.05 -17.95
CA THR A 101 5.20 -1.97 -18.93
C THR A 101 3.94 -1.16 -18.65
N LEU A 102 4.11 0.14 -18.48
CA LEU A 102 3.01 1.07 -18.27
C LEU A 102 2.56 1.68 -19.59
N SER A 103 1.25 1.88 -19.76
CA SER A 103 0.65 2.60 -20.89
C SER A 103 -0.76 3.10 -20.52
N GLU A 104 -1.31 4.02 -21.32
CA GLU A 104 -2.64 4.58 -21.10
C GLU A 104 -3.75 3.52 -21.15
N ASP A 105 -3.67 2.58 -22.10
CA ASP A 105 -4.63 1.48 -22.28
C ASP A 105 -4.20 0.19 -21.55
N GLY A 106 -3.02 0.19 -20.93
CA GLY A 106 -2.46 -0.98 -20.25
C GLY A 106 -2.42 -0.84 -18.75
N HIS A 107 -1.35 -1.40 -18.18
CA HIS A 107 -1.09 -1.20 -16.75
C HIS A 107 -0.72 0.25 -16.47
N ARG A 108 -1.16 0.75 -15.32
CA ARG A 108 -0.89 2.11 -14.84
C ARG A 108 -0.44 2.05 -13.39
N LEU A 109 0.09 3.15 -12.89
CA LEU A 109 0.26 3.38 -11.46
C LEU A 109 -0.90 4.24 -10.97
N HIS A 110 -1.42 3.90 -9.80
CA HIS A 110 -2.27 4.78 -9.02
C HIS A 110 -1.48 5.31 -7.83
N VAL A 111 -1.54 6.61 -7.65
CA VAL A 111 -0.83 7.35 -6.61
C VAL A 111 -1.85 7.98 -5.68
N ILE A 112 -1.81 7.61 -4.41
CA ILE A 112 -2.71 8.15 -3.38
C ILE A 112 -1.86 8.87 -2.33
N VAL A 113 -2.23 10.11 -2.06
CA VAL A 113 -1.71 10.88 -0.91
C VAL A 113 -2.78 10.91 0.16
N ASP A 114 -2.43 10.56 1.36
CA ASP A 114 -3.33 10.45 2.50
C ASP A 114 -4.54 9.56 2.15
N ASN A 115 -5.75 10.09 2.23
CA ASN A 115 -6.97 9.40 1.81
C ASN A 115 -7.60 10.01 0.56
N GLY A 116 -6.80 10.74 -0.24
CA GLY A 116 -7.24 11.34 -1.50
C GLY A 116 -7.65 10.32 -2.56
N SER A 117 -8.25 10.82 -3.62
CA SER A 117 -8.54 10.01 -4.82
C SER A 117 -7.24 9.62 -5.52
N PRO A 118 -7.15 8.43 -6.11
CA PRO A 118 -6.00 8.04 -6.90
C PRO A 118 -5.71 9.01 -8.06
N ILE A 119 -4.44 9.26 -8.29
CA ILE A 119 -3.93 9.96 -9.47
C ILE A 119 -3.32 8.90 -10.38
N GLU A 120 -3.79 8.82 -11.62
CA GLU A 120 -3.23 7.89 -12.62
C GLU A 120 -1.88 8.38 -13.13
N HIS A 121 -0.92 7.46 -13.28
CA HIS A 121 0.40 7.76 -13.79
C HIS A 121 0.92 6.62 -14.68
N THR A 122 1.37 6.98 -15.90
CA THR A 122 1.81 6.01 -16.92
C THR A 122 3.25 6.23 -17.37
N ASN A 123 3.90 7.33 -16.98
CA ASN A 123 5.22 7.71 -17.48
C ASN A 123 6.22 7.94 -16.34
N VAL A 124 6.94 6.89 -15.95
CA VAL A 124 7.97 6.94 -14.88
C VAL A 124 9.18 7.83 -15.19
N LEU A 125 9.33 8.32 -16.41
CA LEU A 125 10.37 9.30 -16.76
C LEU A 125 10.01 10.73 -16.33
N ARG A 126 8.78 10.94 -15.85
CA ARG A 126 8.31 12.20 -15.30
C ARG A 126 7.86 12.00 -13.86
N PRO A 127 8.12 12.94 -12.95
CA PRO A 127 7.60 12.86 -11.59
C PRO A 127 6.08 13.04 -11.56
N VAL A 128 5.42 12.43 -10.59
CA VAL A 128 4.08 12.84 -10.17
C VAL A 128 4.23 14.08 -9.31
N ILE A 129 3.57 15.17 -9.68
CA ILE A 129 3.68 16.44 -8.96
C ILE A 129 2.50 16.58 -8.01
N LEU A 130 2.76 16.46 -6.73
CA LEU A 130 1.79 16.71 -5.66
C LEU A 130 1.83 18.20 -5.29
N ARG A 131 0.68 18.86 -5.29
CA ARG A 131 0.60 20.31 -5.06
C ARG A 131 -0.29 20.63 -3.87
N GLY A 132 0.08 21.69 -3.14
CA GLY A 132 -0.74 22.23 -2.06
C GLY A 132 -0.86 21.31 -0.86
N LEU A 133 0.17 20.50 -0.59
CA LEU A 133 0.22 19.66 0.61
C LEU A 133 0.33 20.54 1.85
N ALA A 134 -0.47 20.25 2.85
CA ALA A 134 -0.42 20.96 4.13
C ALA A 134 0.92 20.68 4.87
N PRO A 135 1.40 21.58 5.72
CA PRO A 135 2.53 21.24 6.59
C PRO A 135 2.19 20.11 7.55
N GLY A 136 3.08 19.13 7.69
CA GLY A 136 2.93 17.98 8.59
C GLY A 136 3.14 16.63 7.90
N ALA A 137 2.63 15.57 8.50
CA ALA A 137 2.75 14.20 8.00
C ALA A 137 1.85 13.94 6.80
N HIS A 138 2.37 13.21 5.85
CA HIS A 138 1.66 12.69 4.68
C HIS A 138 2.03 11.23 4.43
N THR A 139 1.05 10.45 4.03
CA THR A 139 1.23 9.06 3.60
C THR A 139 1.03 8.95 2.10
N LEU A 140 2.09 8.54 1.40
CA LEU A 140 2.08 8.27 -0.03
C LEU A 140 1.96 6.77 -0.26
N ARG A 141 0.97 6.35 -1.05
CA ARG A 141 0.77 4.97 -1.47
C ARG A 141 0.76 4.90 -2.98
N ILE A 142 1.60 4.06 -3.56
CA ILE A 142 1.68 3.86 -5.00
C ILE A 142 1.56 2.38 -5.27
N PHE A 143 0.72 2.01 -6.21
CA PHE A 143 0.51 0.63 -6.62
C PHE A 143 0.19 0.52 -8.09
N ALA A 144 0.52 -0.63 -8.67
CA ALA A 144 0.18 -0.93 -10.05
C ALA A 144 -1.26 -1.41 -10.17
N VAL A 145 -1.92 -1.01 -11.26
CA VAL A 145 -3.26 -1.45 -11.61
C VAL A 145 -3.27 -2.11 -12.98
N LYS A 146 -4.23 -3.00 -13.18
CA LYS A 146 -4.52 -3.69 -14.45
C LYS A 146 -5.14 -2.73 -15.46
N PRO A 147 -5.26 -3.12 -16.73
CA PRO A 147 -5.97 -2.31 -17.74
C PRO A 147 -7.42 -1.96 -17.36
N ASP A 148 -8.10 -2.82 -16.60
CA ASP A 148 -9.45 -2.58 -16.07
C ASP A 148 -9.48 -1.66 -14.83
N GLY A 149 -8.35 -1.11 -14.42
CA GLY A 149 -8.20 -0.20 -13.27
C GLY A 149 -8.13 -0.88 -11.92
N LYS A 150 -8.29 -2.20 -11.80
CA LYS A 150 -8.20 -2.91 -10.52
C LYS A 150 -6.75 -3.14 -10.10
N MET A 151 -6.51 -3.17 -8.79
CA MET A 151 -5.17 -3.38 -8.22
C MET A 151 -4.53 -4.69 -8.70
N LEU A 152 -3.23 -4.66 -8.94
CA LEU A 152 -2.40 -5.86 -8.94
C LEU A 152 -2.18 -6.29 -7.49
N MET A 153 -2.71 -7.46 -7.13
CA MET A 153 -2.64 -8.02 -5.76
C MET A 153 -1.28 -8.65 -5.43
N ASN A 154 -0.22 -8.15 -6.06
CA ASN A 154 1.14 -8.53 -5.78
C ASN A 154 1.74 -7.56 -4.76
N PRO A 155 2.26 -8.03 -3.60
CA PRO A 155 2.82 -7.15 -2.57
C PRO A 155 3.95 -6.23 -3.07
N GLU A 156 4.78 -6.68 -4.01
CA GLU A 156 5.88 -5.88 -4.57
C GLU A 156 5.41 -4.82 -5.56
N ALA A 157 4.20 -4.96 -6.10
CA ALA A 157 3.58 -3.97 -6.97
C ALA A 157 2.94 -2.80 -6.21
N MET A 158 3.14 -2.74 -4.89
CA MET A 158 2.68 -1.66 -4.02
C MET A 158 3.81 -1.19 -3.12
N MET A 159 3.89 0.12 -2.91
CA MET A 159 4.78 0.75 -1.92
C MET A 159 4.07 1.87 -1.17
N ARG A 160 4.38 1.98 0.11
CA ARG A 160 3.99 3.09 0.99
C ARG A 160 5.25 3.78 1.51
N VAL A 161 5.18 5.10 1.59
CA VAL A 161 6.18 5.98 2.20
C VAL A 161 5.45 7.02 3.04
N ASP A 162 5.88 7.23 4.27
CA ASP A 162 5.42 8.32 5.12
C ASP A 162 6.48 9.44 5.11
N PHE A 163 6.08 10.65 4.78
CA PHE A 163 6.97 11.81 4.69
C PHE A 163 6.34 13.05 5.31
N TYR A 164 7.10 14.11 5.45
CA TYR A 164 6.65 15.35 6.07
C TYR A 164 6.83 16.53 5.13
N VAL A 165 5.94 17.50 5.22
CA VAL A 165 6.04 18.78 4.52
C VAL A 165 6.36 19.88 5.53
N ARG A 166 7.43 20.64 5.29
CA ARG A 166 7.93 21.78 6.08
C ARG A 166 8.35 21.44 7.51
N ARG A 167 7.59 20.61 8.23
CA ARG A 167 7.85 20.25 9.62
C ARG A 167 7.41 18.82 9.91
N GLN A 168 8.05 18.20 10.85
CA GLN A 168 7.68 16.90 11.36
C GLN A 168 6.54 17.09 12.38
N ASP A 169 5.33 16.75 11.97
CA ASP A 169 4.09 16.86 12.75
C ASP A 169 3.27 15.59 12.48
N PHE A 170 2.82 14.95 13.54
CA PHE A 170 2.15 13.65 13.48
C PHE A 170 0.62 13.73 13.48
N SER A 171 0.03 14.92 13.32
CA SER A 171 -1.43 15.11 13.37
C SER A 171 -2.21 14.33 12.31
N ASN A 172 -1.60 14.08 11.15
CA ASN A 172 -2.17 13.29 10.04
C ASN A 172 -1.37 12.00 9.80
N PHE A 173 -0.74 11.45 10.84
CA PHE A 173 0.07 10.25 10.72
C PHE A 173 -0.75 9.00 10.99
N GLN A 174 -0.80 8.07 10.01
CA GLN A 174 -1.39 6.75 10.14
C GLN A 174 -0.31 5.73 10.48
N PRO A 175 -0.26 5.19 11.71
CA PRO A 175 0.71 4.15 12.05
C PRO A 175 0.56 2.90 11.17
N MET A 176 1.68 2.29 10.77
CA MET A 176 1.69 1.11 9.90
C MET A 176 1.18 -0.16 10.59
N ASP A 177 1.21 -0.21 11.91
CA ASP A 177 0.76 -1.32 12.75
C ASP A 177 -0.73 -1.24 13.12
N ARG A 178 -1.42 -0.18 12.69
CA ARG A 178 -2.86 0.03 12.92
C ARG A 178 -3.68 -0.34 11.70
N PRO A 179 -4.95 -0.77 11.89
CA PRO A 179 -5.82 -1.09 10.76
C PRO A 179 -6.13 0.14 9.92
N TYR A 180 -6.01 0.03 8.60
CA TYR A 180 -6.43 1.10 7.68
C TYR A 180 -6.85 0.54 6.31
N LEU A 181 -7.43 1.41 5.49
CA LEU A 181 -8.03 1.11 4.20
C LEU A 181 -7.32 1.90 3.09
N THR A 182 -7.05 1.26 1.96
CA THR A 182 -6.68 1.90 0.70
C THR A 182 -7.77 1.66 -0.30
N VAL A 183 -8.50 2.69 -0.72
CA VAL A 183 -9.56 2.59 -1.74
C VAL A 183 -9.00 3.02 -3.08
N ASN A 184 -9.01 2.08 -4.02
CA ASN A 184 -8.61 2.31 -5.41
C ASN A 184 -9.79 2.81 -6.25
N LEU A 185 -10.88 2.05 -6.27
CA LEU A 185 -12.08 2.39 -7.01
C LEU A 185 -13.30 2.47 -6.05
N PRO A 186 -14.29 3.33 -6.35
CA PRO A 186 -14.29 4.33 -7.42
C PRO A 186 -13.36 5.50 -7.10
N MET A 187 -12.88 6.15 -8.16
CA MET A 187 -12.16 7.41 -8.06
C MET A 187 -13.17 8.58 -8.06
N ASP A 188 -12.76 9.75 -7.56
CA ASP A 188 -13.54 10.96 -7.73
C ASP A 188 -13.55 11.40 -9.21
N GLY A 189 -14.61 12.06 -9.64
CA GLY A 189 -14.76 12.56 -11.01
C GLY A 189 -15.62 11.64 -11.86
N ILE A 190 -15.16 11.23 -13.03
CA ILE A 190 -15.94 10.43 -13.97
C ILE A 190 -15.65 8.96 -13.76
N ALA A 191 -16.69 8.17 -13.48
CA ALA A 191 -16.62 6.72 -13.48
C ALA A 191 -17.17 6.15 -14.79
N VAL A 192 -16.38 5.32 -15.44
CA VAL A 192 -16.77 4.59 -16.63
C VAL A 192 -17.16 3.17 -16.23
N PRO A 193 -18.45 2.79 -16.35
CA PRO A 193 -18.85 1.41 -16.12
C PRO A 193 -18.16 0.44 -17.10
N ASP A 194 -17.94 -0.79 -16.66
CA ASP A 194 -17.40 -1.83 -17.53
C ASP A 194 -18.39 -2.26 -18.62
N ALA A 195 -18.03 -3.26 -19.44
CA ALA A 195 -18.86 -3.74 -20.53
C ALA A 195 -20.23 -4.31 -20.07
N GLU A 196 -20.32 -4.75 -18.82
CA GLU A 196 -21.54 -5.22 -18.18
C GLU A 196 -22.33 -4.11 -17.45
N GLY A 197 -21.87 -2.86 -17.53
CA GLY A 197 -22.50 -1.71 -16.88
C GLY A 197 -22.25 -1.64 -15.37
N LYS A 198 -21.16 -2.23 -14.89
CA LYS A 198 -20.79 -2.26 -13.47
C LYS A 198 -19.76 -1.22 -13.14
N VAL A 199 -19.89 -0.59 -11.98
CA VAL A 199 -18.85 0.19 -11.29
C VAL A 199 -18.29 -0.68 -10.17
N TRP A 200 -17.00 -0.60 -9.93
CA TRP A 200 -16.33 -1.49 -8.99
C TRP A 200 -15.91 -0.77 -7.71
N LEU A 201 -16.08 -1.44 -6.58
CA LEU A 201 -15.37 -1.14 -5.35
C LEU A 201 -14.13 -2.02 -5.33
N ASP A 202 -12.97 -1.41 -5.47
CA ASP A 202 -11.67 -2.08 -5.40
C ASP A 202 -10.84 -1.42 -4.29
N PHE A 203 -10.36 -2.22 -3.36
CA PHE A 203 -9.70 -1.73 -2.15
C PHE A 203 -8.72 -2.77 -1.58
N MET A 204 -7.85 -2.30 -0.70
CA MET A 204 -6.98 -3.14 0.12
C MET A 204 -7.09 -2.73 1.58
N THR A 205 -7.15 -3.72 2.48
CA THR A 205 -7.07 -3.51 3.93
C THR A 205 -5.68 -3.84 4.44
N HIS A 206 -5.18 -3.04 5.36
CA HIS A 206 -3.87 -3.20 6.00
C HIS A 206 -4.07 -3.40 7.49
N GLN A 207 -3.35 -4.34 8.09
CA GLN A 207 -3.50 -4.74 9.51
C GLN A 207 -4.95 -5.10 9.90
N ALA A 208 -5.78 -5.42 8.91
CA ALA A 208 -7.20 -5.73 9.06
C ALA A 208 -7.53 -6.99 8.24
N PRO A 209 -7.32 -8.19 8.80
CA PRO A 209 -7.66 -9.45 8.12
C PRO A 209 -9.18 -9.52 7.89
N MET A 210 -9.57 -9.66 6.62
CA MET A 210 -10.97 -9.68 6.19
C MET A 210 -11.64 -11.03 6.50
N GLY A 211 -12.92 -10.99 6.84
CA GLY A 211 -13.74 -12.18 7.05
C GLY A 211 -15.11 -11.85 7.60
N LYS A 212 -16.00 -12.85 7.61
CA LYS A 212 -17.39 -12.69 8.11
C LYS A 212 -17.42 -12.24 9.58
N ASP A 213 -16.52 -12.83 10.39
CA ASP A 213 -16.41 -12.58 11.83
C ASP A 213 -15.06 -11.89 12.15
N LYS A 214 -14.63 -11.00 11.26
CA LYS A 214 -13.39 -10.20 11.35
C LYS A 214 -13.68 -8.81 10.81
N TYR A 215 -12.63 -8.09 10.38
CA TYR A 215 -12.80 -6.82 9.69
C TYR A 215 -13.58 -7.00 8.39
N ARG A 216 -14.45 -6.03 8.09
CA ARG A 216 -15.26 -5.93 6.87
C ARG A 216 -15.21 -4.49 6.37
N VAL A 217 -15.55 -4.30 5.11
CA VAL A 217 -15.71 -2.97 4.54
C VAL A 217 -17.21 -2.70 4.34
N LYS A 218 -17.69 -1.66 4.98
CA LYS A 218 -19.04 -1.12 4.80
C LYS A 218 -18.98 0.00 3.78
N ALA A 219 -19.75 -0.11 2.73
CA ALA A 219 -19.92 0.94 1.73
C ALA A 219 -21.38 1.40 1.70
N VAL A 220 -21.60 2.70 1.86
CA VAL A 220 -22.93 3.32 1.78
C VAL A 220 -22.97 4.19 0.53
N MET A 221 -23.66 3.71 -0.52
CA MET A 221 -23.80 4.43 -1.77
C MET A 221 -25.24 4.95 -1.92
N ASN A 222 -25.40 6.27 -2.01
CA ASN A 222 -26.69 6.93 -2.13
C ASN A 222 -27.71 6.46 -1.06
N GLY A 223 -27.24 6.13 0.14
CA GLY A 223 -28.05 5.62 1.24
C GLY A 223 -28.26 4.10 1.27
N VAL A 224 -27.77 3.37 0.27
CA VAL A 224 -27.83 1.89 0.24
C VAL A 224 -26.53 1.34 0.82
N GLU A 225 -26.66 0.51 1.85
CA GLU A 225 -25.53 -0.14 2.51
C GLU A 225 -25.16 -1.46 1.82
N THR A 226 -23.86 -1.68 1.70
CA THR A 226 -23.24 -2.94 1.27
C THR A 226 -22.11 -3.29 2.22
N ILE A 227 -22.08 -4.54 2.70
CA ILE A 227 -21.00 -5.05 3.55
C ILE A 227 -20.19 -6.07 2.76
N VAL A 228 -18.89 -5.84 2.62
CA VAL A 228 -17.95 -6.70 1.92
C VAL A 228 -17.00 -7.34 2.93
N SER A 229 -16.96 -8.69 2.94
CA SER A 229 -16.15 -9.50 3.86
C SER A 229 -14.97 -10.19 3.19
N THR A 230 -14.77 -10.01 1.89
CA THR A 230 -13.67 -10.57 1.09
C THR A 230 -12.79 -9.46 0.53
N ARG A 231 -11.60 -9.83 0.06
CA ARG A 231 -10.67 -8.90 -0.59
C ARG A 231 -10.93 -8.73 -2.09
N ASP A 232 -11.88 -9.49 -2.63
CA ASP A 232 -12.19 -9.41 -4.05
C ASP A 232 -12.91 -8.10 -4.35
N PRO A 233 -12.65 -7.48 -5.50
CA PRO A 233 -13.39 -6.31 -5.94
C PRO A 233 -14.89 -6.58 -5.98
N HIS A 234 -15.69 -5.66 -5.42
CA HIS A 234 -17.15 -5.79 -5.34
C HIS A 234 -17.83 -4.99 -6.45
N PRO A 235 -18.68 -5.61 -7.30
CA PRO A 235 -19.37 -4.91 -8.36
C PRO A 235 -20.66 -4.24 -7.89
N TRP A 236 -20.89 -3.00 -8.30
CA TRP A 236 -22.19 -2.35 -8.26
C TRP A 236 -22.77 -2.27 -9.67
N GLY A 237 -23.90 -2.95 -9.88
CA GLY A 237 -24.63 -2.91 -11.15
C GLY A 237 -25.89 -2.03 -11.07
N GLY A 238 -26.40 -1.62 -12.23
CA GLY A 238 -27.69 -0.92 -12.33
C GLY A 238 -27.66 0.51 -11.76
N LEU A 239 -26.50 1.13 -11.63
CA LEU A 239 -26.39 2.53 -11.23
C LEU A 239 -26.93 3.42 -12.37
N ALA A 240 -27.74 4.41 -12.02
CA ALA A 240 -28.25 5.39 -12.97
C ALA A 240 -27.13 6.35 -13.43
N GLU A 241 -27.37 7.04 -14.56
CA GLU A 241 -26.53 8.18 -14.95
C GLU A 241 -26.63 9.30 -13.91
N GLY A 242 -25.55 10.08 -13.77
CA GLY A 242 -25.50 11.23 -12.89
C GLY A 242 -24.56 11.02 -11.70
N ARG A 243 -24.71 11.88 -10.71
CA ARG A 243 -23.80 11.95 -9.56
C ARG A 243 -24.12 10.91 -8.49
N HIS A 244 -23.08 10.21 -8.04
CA HIS A 244 -23.13 9.24 -6.96
C HIS A 244 -22.14 9.65 -5.86
N ARG A 245 -22.55 9.40 -4.62
CA ARG A 245 -21.69 9.57 -3.44
C ARG A 245 -21.62 8.25 -2.71
N VAL A 246 -20.42 7.82 -2.37
CA VAL A 246 -20.20 6.62 -1.58
C VAL A 246 -19.29 6.93 -0.40
N VAL A 247 -19.67 6.44 0.78
CA VAL A 247 -18.84 6.39 1.98
C VAL A 247 -18.40 4.97 2.18
N ILE A 248 -17.10 4.76 2.26
CA ILE A 248 -16.46 3.45 2.39
C ILE A 248 -15.70 3.46 3.72
N GLU A 249 -15.98 2.49 4.58
CA GLU A 249 -15.54 2.50 5.97
C GLU A 249 -15.12 1.09 6.39
N LEU A 250 -13.97 1.00 7.05
CA LEU A 250 -13.52 -0.23 7.69
C LEU A 250 -14.31 -0.41 9.00
N ILE A 251 -14.92 -1.56 9.18
CA ILE A 251 -15.61 -1.96 10.40
C ILE A 251 -14.96 -3.20 10.99
N ASP A 252 -15.00 -3.31 12.30
CA ASP A 252 -14.46 -4.45 13.06
C ASP A 252 -15.40 -5.67 13.08
N GLU A 253 -15.09 -6.64 13.92
CA GLU A 253 -15.88 -7.87 14.11
C GLU A 253 -17.25 -7.62 14.71
N ASP A 254 -17.41 -6.60 15.52
CA ASP A 254 -18.68 -6.19 16.13
C ASP A 254 -19.54 -5.34 15.17
N GLY A 255 -18.96 -4.84 14.09
CA GLY A 255 -19.59 -3.97 13.11
C GLY A 255 -19.42 -2.49 13.41
N ASP A 256 -18.58 -2.17 14.39
CA ASP A 256 -18.28 -0.81 14.77
C ASP A 256 -17.22 -0.18 13.84
N PRO A 257 -17.32 1.12 13.53
CA PRO A 257 -16.32 1.80 12.73
C PRO A 257 -14.95 1.82 13.39
N VAL A 258 -13.90 1.48 12.63
CA VAL A 258 -12.51 1.59 13.08
C VAL A 258 -12.11 3.06 13.21
N SER A 259 -11.64 3.45 14.39
CA SER A 259 -11.29 4.85 14.73
C SER A 259 -9.88 5.26 14.28
N GLU A 260 -9.49 4.90 13.05
CA GLU A 260 -8.19 5.29 12.46
C GLU A 260 -8.41 6.29 11.32
N ILE A 261 -7.45 7.20 11.12
CA ILE A 261 -7.63 8.32 10.15
C ILE A 261 -7.82 7.85 8.71
N PHE A 262 -7.25 6.69 8.34
CA PHE A 262 -7.41 6.11 7.00
C PHE A 262 -8.37 4.90 6.99
N ALA A 263 -9.23 4.78 8.00
CA ALA A 263 -10.25 3.74 8.03
C ALA A 263 -11.53 4.12 7.28
N ARG A 264 -11.69 5.38 6.87
CA ARG A 264 -12.88 5.90 6.20
C ARG A 264 -12.52 6.78 5.02
N VAL A 265 -13.18 6.53 3.89
CA VAL A 265 -13.01 7.26 2.63
C VAL A 265 -14.37 7.67 2.11
N GLU A 266 -14.46 8.88 1.58
CA GLU A 266 -15.64 9.35 0.83
C GLU A 266 -15.23 9.60 -0.62
N ARG A 267 -16.06 9.17 -1.59
CA ARG A 267 -15.88 9.41 -3.01
C ARG A 267 -17.16 9.98 -3.63
N THR A 268 -16.95 10.88 -4.57
CA THR A 268 -18.04 11.41 -5.40
C THR A 268 -17.67 11.24 -6.86
N PHE A 269 -18.48 10.51 -7.60
CA PHE A 269 -18.25 10.25 -9.01
C PHE A 269 -19.53 10.46 -9.82
N GLU A 270 -19.36 10.65 -11.12
CA GLU A 270 -20.47 10.82 -12.06
C GLU A 270 -20.40 9.74 -13.13
N ILE A 271 -21.49 9.05 -13.33
CA ILE A 271 -21.67 8.10 -14.41
C ILE A 271 -22.23 8.89 -15.60
N MET A 272 -21.44 8.97 -16.66
CA MET A 272 -21.88 9.57 -17.92
C MET A 272 -22.31 8.47 -18.89
N ARG A 273 -23.38 8.72 -19.63
CA ARG A 273 -23.76 7.87 -20.74
C ARG A 273 -22.66 7.94 -21.78
N THR A 274 -22.02 6.80 -22.04
CA THR A 274 -21.19 6.68 -23.23
C THR A 274 -22.14 6.83 -24.41
N VAL A 275 -22.16 8.02 -25.03
CA VAL A 275 -22.82 8.18 -26.32
C VAL A 275 -22.09 7.23 -27.25
N ARG A 276 -22.75 6.10 -27.55
CA ARG A 276 -22.24 5.12 -28.51
C ARG A 276 -21.89 5.93 -29.74
N ALA A 277 -20.60 6.02 -30.10
CA ALA A 277 -20.17 6.73 -31.26
C ALA A 277 -21.03 6.20 -32.42
N VAL A 278 -21.92 7.06 -32.92
CA VAL A 278 -22.80 6.69 -34.03
C VAL A 278 -21.88 6.31 -35.17
N ASN A 279 -21.95 5.05 -35.58
CA ASN A 279 -21.08 4.53 -36.60
C ASN A 279 -21.24 5.45 -37.84
N PRO A 280 -20.16 6.07 -38.37
CA PRO A 280 -20.28 6.99 -39.52
C PRO A 280 -21.09 6.41 -40.68
N ARG A 281 -21.11 5.09 -40.84
CA ARG A 281 -21.94 4.37 -41.82
C ARG A 281 -23.45 4.41 -41.53
N GLU A 282 -23.86 4.56 -40.27
CA GLU A 282 -25.31 4.73 -39.92
C GLU A 282 -25.79 6.16 -40.22
N VAL A 283 -24.91 7.15 -40.04
CA VAL A 283 -25.22 8.55 -40.43
C VAL A 283 -25.35 8.70 -41.92
N ASP A 284 -24.49 8.03 -42.72
CA ASP A 284 -24.58 8.04 -44.17
C ASP A 284 -25.86 7.36 -44.70
N SER A 285 -26.27 6.23 -44.08
CA SER A 285 -27.50 5.55 -44.47
C SER A 285 -28.74 6.39 -44.15
N ALA A 286 -28.78 7.10 -43.01
CA ALA A 286 -29.87 8.01 -42.70
C ALA A 286 -29.95 9.22 -43.63
N ASN A 287 -28.77 9.76 -44.01
CA ASN A 287 -28.69 10.87 -44.97
C ASN A 287 -29.05 10.46 -46.40
N LEU A 288 -28.78 9.23 -46.84
CA LEU A 288 -29.24 8.70 -48.12
C LEU A 288 -30.74 8.52 -48.14
N TRP A 289 -31.37 8.13 -47.03
CA TRP A 289 -32.80 7.96 -46.93
C TRP A 289 -33.56 9.30 -47.02
N LEU A 290 -32.99 10.38 -46.48
CA LEU A 290 -33.52 11.75 -46.58
C LEU A 290 -33.40 12.35 -47.99
N ARG A 291 -32.34 12.00 -48.74
CA ARG A 291 -32.10 12.50 -50.13
C ARG A 291 -33.04 11.89 -51.16
N ASN A 292 -33.56 10.68 -50.93
CA ASN A 292 -34.46 10.00 -51.85
C ASN A 292 -35.96 10.36 -51.66
N ARG A 293 -36.28 11.33 -50.83
CA ARG A 293 -37.65 11.85 -50.60
C ARG A 293 -37.89 13.29 -51.14
N GLN A 294 -36.97 13.83 -51.88
CA GLN A 294 -37.15 15.08 -52.67
C GLN A 294 -37.24 14.71 -54.15
#